data_9829e94ecfc48cb8cc1edba9d4465ecc
#
_entry.id   9829e94ecfc48cb8cc1edba9d4465ecc
#
_cell.length_a   1.000
_cell.length_b   1.000
_cell.length_c   1.000
_cell.angle_alpha   90.00
_cell.angle_beta   90.00
_cell.angle_gamma   90.00
#
_symmetry.space_group_name_H-M   'P 1'
#
loop_
_entity.id
_entity.type
_entity.pdbx_description
1 polymer ?
#
loop_
_entity_poly.entity_id
_entity_poly.type
_entity_poly.pdbx_seq_one_letter_code
_entity_poly.pdbx_strand_id
1 'polypeptide(L)'
;MTSKTNMKKIISYLLIVTGFFLFFTNLASAKECHTVYGGGEVCETGDLSLNKQVFNPEANQYWDNIDAGDYTFAPGEEVKFKLRVKNISDIKVDSVRINDDFDRLDDYMIYVSSDKGDYRAEATDNKIKFGLGGLDPDESVTVYFVARFKAESELPVGTTCITNAAHAYSHSDDVSDSDYATFCVKADHGKIITKSTPATGFDLSTILALEALAFVGLGALALKKAKSITK
;
A
#
# COMPACT_ATOMS: atom_id res chain seq x y z
N MET A 1 -47.38 2.21 -48.89
CA MET A 1 -46.32 1.15 -48.87
C MET A 1 -45.30 1.34 -47.76
N THR A 2 -45.67 1.73 -46.52
CA THR A 2 -44.74 2.11 -45.44
C THR A 2 -44.82 1.22 -44.15
N SER A 3 -45.64 0.16 -44.17
CA SER A 3 -45.91 -0.64 -42.96
C SER A 3 -44.94 -1.82 -42.72
N LYS A 4 -44.36 -2.41 -43.78
CA LYS A 4 -43.51 -3.63 -43.62
C LYS A 4 -42.10 -3.39 -43.09
N THR A 5 -41.55 -2.18 -43.29
CA THR A 5 -40.17 -1.85 -42.90
C THR A 5 -40.04 -1.54 -41.40
N ASN A 6 -41.08 -0.99 -40.79
CA ASN A 6 -41.10 -0.68 -39.36
C ASN A 6 -41.27 -1.95 -38.51
N MET A 7 -42.03 -2.92 -38.98
CA MET A 7 -42.25 -4.17 -38.24
C MET A 7 -40.99 -5.04 -38.14
N LYS A 8 -40.15 -5.04 -39.16
CA LYS A 8 -38.85 -5.77 -39.13
C LYS A 8 -37.87 -5.13 -38.15
N LYS A 9 -37.85 -3.80 -38.06
CA LYS A 9 -37.01 -3.10 -37.07
C LYS A 9 -37.48 -3.33 -35.63
N ILE A 10 -38.79 -3.34 -35.39
CA ILE A 10 -39.35 -3.61 -34.05
C ILE A 10 -39.06 -5.05 -33.61
N ILE A 11 -39.19 -6.04 -34.49
CA ILE A 11 -38.87 -7.44 -34.19
C ILE A 11 -37.36 -7.61 -33.94
N SER A 12 -36.49 -6.91 -34.67
CA SER A 12 -35.03 -6.96 -34.44
C SER A 12 -34.65 -6.34 -33.11
N TYR A 13 -35.27 -5.25 -32.70
CA TYR A 13 -35.05 -4.64 -31.37
C TYR A 13 -35.59 -5.52 -30.24
N LEU A 14 -36.73 -6.17 -30.43
CA LEU A 14 -37.30 -7.08 -29.43
C LEU A 14 -36.41 -8.31 -29.21
N LEU A 15 -35.79 -8.86 -30.26
CA LEU A 15 -34.87 -9.99 -30.18
C LEU A 15 -33.52 -9.61 -29.52
N ILE A 16 -33.05 -8.38 -29.71
CA ILE A 16 -31.82 -7.90 -29.04
C ILE A 16 -32.05 -7.66 -27.54
N VAL A 17 -33.22 -7.10 -27.18
CA VAL A 17 -33.57 -6.85 -25.76
C VAL A 17 -33.82 -8.15 -25.01
N THR A 18 -34.49 -9.14 -25.60
CA THR A 18 -34.70 -10.47 -25.01
C THR A 18 -33.41 -11.28 -24.95
N GLY A 19 -32.50 -11.15 -25.91
CA GLY A 19 -31.17 -11.78 -25.87
C GLY A 19 -30.28 -11.23 -24.78
N PHE A 20 -30.36 -9.93 -24.48
CA PHE A 20 -29.56 -9.30 -23.42
C PHE A 20 -30.04 -9.65 -22.00
N PHE A 21 -31.33 -9.93 -21.82
CA PHE A 21 -31.89 -10.36 -20.53
C PHE A 21 -31.57 -11.81 -20.16
N LEU A 22 -31.17 -12.66 -21.11
CA LEU A 22 -30.82 -14.07 -20.84
C LEU A 22 -29.38 -14.27 -20.37
N PHE A 23 -28.54 -13.25 -20.40
CA PHE A 23 -27.14 -13.34 -19.90
C PHE A 23 -26.97 -12.97 -18.43
N PHE A 24 -28.00 -12.49 -17.75
CA PHE A 24 -27.99 -12.36 -16.30
C PHE A 24 -28.56 -13.62 -15.64
N THR A 25 -28.03 -14.78 -15.98
CA THR A 25 -28.16 -15.93 -15.09
C THR A 25 -27.25 -15.63 -13.89
N ASN A 26 -27.85 -15.19 -12.79
CA ASN A 26 -27.20 -15.30 -11.48
C ASN A 26 -26.71 -16.75 -11.39
N LEU A 27 -25.38 -16.94 -11.38
CA LEU A 27 -24.80 -18.20 -10.92
C LEU A 27 -25.27 -18.34 -9.48
N ALA A 28 -26.33 -19.10 -9.28
CA ALA A 28 -26.79 -19.43 -7.96
C ALA A 28 -25.64 -20.22 -7.30
N SER A 29 -25.16 -19.72 -6.17
CA SER A 29 -24.29 -20.46 -5.27
C SER A 29 -24.88 -21.86 -5.09
N ALA A 30 -24.06 -22.89 -5.27
CA ALA A 30 -24.49 -24.27 -5.08
C ALA A 30 -24.81 -24.43 -3.59
N LYS A 31 -26.10 -24.35 -3.27
CA LYS A 31 -26.60 -24.65 -1.93
C LYS A 31 -26.49 -26.14 -1.70
N GLU A 32 -25.79 -26.56 -0.68
CA GLU A 32 -25.90 -27.93 -0.20
C GLU A 32 -27.29 -28.08 0.44
N CYS A 33 -28.18 -28.76 -0.26
CA CYS A 33 -29.55 -28.93 0.18
C CYS A 33 -29.79 -30.39 0.65
N HIS A 34 -30.31 -30.58 1.85
CA HIS A 34 -30.69 -31.89 2.38
C HIS A 34 -32.14 -31.93 2.78
N THR A 35 -32.78 -33.08 2.55
CA THR A 35 -34.19 -33.31 2.95
C THR A 35 -34.27 -33.57 4.45
N VAL A 36 -35.07 -32.77 5.17
CA VAL A 36 -35.34 -33.00 6.58
C VAL A 36 -36.55 -33.88 6.78
N TYR A 37 -36.62 -34.57 7.94
CA TYR A 37 -37.72 -35.40 8.31
C TYR A 37 -39.03 -34.59 8.38
N GLY A 38 -39.94 -34.85 7.44
CA GLY A 38 -41.18 -34.08 7.27
C GLY A 38 -41.34 -33.50 5.86
N GLY A 39 -40.40 -33.76 4.93
CA GLY A 39 -40.54 -33.47 3.50
C GLY A 39 -40.16 -32.03 3.12
N GLY A 40 -39.46 -31.29 3.97
CA GLY A 40 -38.85 -30.00 3.63
C GLY A 40 -37.42 -30.16 3.12
N GLU A 41 -36.97 -29.28 2.24
CA GLU A 41 -35.57 -29.15 1.81
C GLU A 41 -34.96 -27.98 2.55
N VAL A 42 -33.87 -28.20 3.31
CA VAL A 42 -33.07 -27.14 3.93
C VAL A 42 -31.77 -27.06 3.18
N CYS A 43 -31.49 -25.87 2.70
CA CYS A 43 -30.26 -25.58 1.97
C CYS A 43 -29.37 -24.72 2.86
N GLU A 44 -28.17 -25.23 3.18
CA GLU A 44 -27.16 -24.49 3.91
C GLU A 44 -26.21 -23.79 2.90
N THR A 45 -25.89 -22.55 3.14
CA THR A 45 -24.94 -21.79 2.36
C THR A 45 -23.71 -21.53 3.21
N GLY A 46 -22.54 -21.85 2.67
CA GLY A 46 -21.28 -21.38 3.24
C GLY A 46 -21.26 -19.86 3.34
N ASP A 47 -20.50 -19.33 4.29
CA ASP A 47 -20.22 -17.89 4.39
C ASP A 47 -18.88 -17.67 5.09
N LEU A 48 -18.16 -16.62 4.65
CA LEU A 48 -16.87 -16.23 5.20
C LEU A 48 -16.92 -14.80 5.70
N SER A 49 -16.13 -14.51 6.72
CA SER A 49 -15.84 -13.15 7.18
C SER A 49 -14.34 -12.93 7.17
N LEU A 50 -13.87 -11.90 6.44
CA LEU A 50 -12.49 -11.45 6.43
C LEU A 50 -12.36 -10.16 7.25
N ASN A 51 -11.34 -10.10 8.11
CA ASN A 51 -10.93 -8.88 8.78
C ASN A 51 -9.45 -8.63 8.50
N LYS A 52 -9.16 -7.49 7.86
CA LYS A 52 -7.82 -7.02 7.53
C LYS A 52 -7.46 -5.83 8.40
N GLN A 53 -6.28 -5.90 9.02
CA GLN A 53 -5.79 -4.89 9.93
C GLN A 53 -4.33 -4.55 9.65
N VAL A 54 -3.96 -3.31 9.95
CA VAL A 54 -2.59 -2.80 9.93
C VAL A 54 -2.12 -2.48 11.35
N PHE A 55 -0.86 -2.79 11.66
CA PHE A 55 -0.30 -2.56 12.98
C PHE A 55 0.06 -1.09 13.16
N ASN A 56 -0.49 -0.46 14.19
CA ASN A 56 -0.11 0.88 14.64
C ASN A 56 1.05 0.75 15.65
N PRO A 57 2.28 1.21 15.30
CA PRO A 57 3.44 1.08 16.18
C PRO A 57 3.35 1.92 17.46
N GLU A 58 2.70 3.08 17.40
CA GLU A 58 2.54 3.98 18.54
C GLU A 58 1.53 3.42 19.55
N ALA A 59 0.38 2.93 19.06
CA ALA A 59 -0.62 2.29 19.91
C ALA A 59 -0.26 0.85 20.31
N ASN A 60 0.73 0.23 19.64
CA ASN A 60 1.12 -1.18 19.78
C ASN A 60 -0.07 -2.14 19.59
N GLN A 61 -0.93 -1.88 18.62
CA GLN A 61 -2.16 -2.62 18.34
C GLN A 61 -2.44 -2.69 16.84
N TYR A 62 -3.25 -3.69 16.42
CA TYR A 62 -3.78 -3.77 15.06
C TYR A 62 -5.07 -2.97 14.96
N TRP A 63 -5.18 -2.12 13.96
CA TRP A 63 -6.31 -1.28 13.63
C TRP A 63 -6.80 -1.55 12.21
N ASP A 64 -8.09 -1.34 11.95
CA ASP A 64 -8.65 -1.49 10.61
C ASP A 64 -8.11 -0.41 9.68
N ASN A 65 -7.94 0.83 10.19
CA ASN A 65 -7.34 1.95 9.47
C ASN A 65 -6.45 2.77 10.39
N ILE A 66 -5.40 3.36 9.82
CA ILE A 66 -4.51 4.32 10.49
C ILE A 66 -4.50 5.59 9.65
N ASP A 67 -5.23 6.60 10.10
CA ASP A 67 -5.27 7.89 9.42
C ASP A 67 -3.99 8.70 9.66
N ALA A 68 -3.74 9.71 8.80
CA ALA A 68 -2.56 10.56 8.92
C ALA A 68 -2.48 11.35 10.25
N GLY A 69 -3.61 11.50 10.96
CA GLY A 69 -3.68 12.10 12.29
C GLY A 69 -3.34 11.14 13.42
N ASP A 70 -3.43 9.83 13.18
CA ASP A 70 -3.14 8.79 14.17
C ASP A 70 -1.65 8.41 14.14
N TYR A 71 -1.15 8.07 12.95
CA TYR A 71 0.24 7.72 12.71
C TYR A 71 0.58 7.86 11.23
N THR A 72 1.78 8.34 10.93
CA THR A 72 2.34 8.31 9.58
C THR A 72 3.67 7.56 9.58
N PHE A 73 3.74 6.53 8.76
CA PHE A 73 4.96 5.76 8.57
C PHE A 73 6.05 6.61 7.89
N ALA A 74 7.29 6.29 8.19
CA ALA A 74 8.45 6.88 7.51
C ALA A 74 8.85 6.05 6.27
N PRO A 75 9.54 6.65 5.29
CA PRO A 75 10.19 5.91 4.22
C PRO A 75 11.15 4.85 4.76
N GLY A 76 11.10 3.64 4.20
CA GLY A 76 11.88 2.50 4.65
C GLY A 76 11.34 1.78 5.90
N GLU A 77 10.27 2.27 6.51
CA GLU A 77 9.66 1.63 7.67
C GLU A 77 8.86 0.38 7.29
N GLU A 78 8.85 -0.61 8.17
CA GLU A 78 8.08 -1.84 7.99
C GLU A 78 6.66 -1.70 8.52
N VAL A 79 5.72 -2.16 7.72
CA VAL A 79 4.29 -2.21 8.02
C VAL A 79 3.88 -3.66 8.17
N LYS A 80 3.24 -4.00 9.29
CA LYS A 80 2.76 -5.35 9.59
C LYS A 80 1.26 -5.41 9.37
N PHE A 81 0.82 -6.43 8.64
CA PHE A 81 -0.58 -6.68 8.35
C PHE A 81 -1.05 -7.97 9.01
N LYS A 82 -2.31 -7.98 9.40
CA LYS A 82 -3.00 -9.14 9.96
C LYS A 82 -4.29 -9.37 9.17
N LEU A 83 -4.48 -10.59 8.69
CA LEU A 83 -5.68 -11.02 7.99
C LEU A 83 -6.28 -12.18 8.77
N ARG A 84 -7.53 -12.03 9.21
CA ARG A 84 -8.27 -13.08 9.89
C ARG A 84 -9.48 -13.46 9.06
N VAL A 85 -9.54 -14.71 8.63
CA VAL A 85 -10.73 -15.31 8.00
C VAL A 85 -11.44 -16.17 9.02
N LYS A 86 -12.76 -16.06 9.07
CA LYS A 86 -13.65 -16.91 9.88
C LYS A 86 -14.73 -17.51 8.99
N ASN A 87 -15.00 -18.79 9.14
CA ASN A 87 -16.22 -19.40 8.64
C ASN A 87 -17.37 -19.02 9.59
N ILE A 88 -18.34 -18.26 9.08
CA ILE A 88 -19.50 -17.78 9.85
C ILE A 88 -20.77 -18.55 9.52
N SER A 89 -20.65 -19.66 8.78
CA SER A 89 -21.76 -20.57 8.45
C SER A 89 -21.78 -21.81 9.33
N ASP A 90 -22.87 -22.56 9.23
CA ASP A 90 -23.09 -23.81 9.97
C ASP A 90 -22.49 -25.05 9.29
N ILE A 91 -21.91 -24.88 8.07
CA ILE A 91 -21.27 -25.93 7.31
C ILE A 91 -19.78 -25.67 7.16
N LYS A 92 -19.02 -26.74 6.90
CA LYS A 92 -17.61 -26.61 6.55
C LYS A 92 -17.45 -25.93 5.20
N VAL A 93 -16.53 -24.96 5.11
CA VAL A 93 -16.11 -24.31 3.85
C VAL A 93 -14.75 -24.88 3.47
N ASP A 94 -14.66 -25.53 2.31
CA ASP A 94 -13.43 -26.17 1.85
C ASP A 94 -12.55 -25.23 1.00
N SER A 95 -11.26 -25.54 0.93
CA SER A 95 -10.30 -24.86 0.03
C SER A 95 -10.26 -23.33 0.15
N VAL A 96 -10.41 -22.81 1.36
CA VAL A 96 -10.37 -21.36 1.64
C VAL A 96 -8.98 -20.78 1.30
N ARG A 97 -8.99 -19.66 0.62
CA ARG A 97 -7.79 -18.92 0.22
C ARG A 97 -7.96 -17.43 0.51
N ILE A 98 -6.83 -16.73 0.71
CA ILE A 98 -6.78 -15.27 0.73
C ILE A 98 -5.85 -14.81 -0.40
N ASN A 99 -6.29 -13.80 -1.12
CA ASN A 99 -5.45 -12.99 -2.01
C ASN A 99 -5.38 -11.58 -1.42
N ASP A 100 -4.20 -11.11 -1.09
CA ASP A 100 -3.94 -9.72 -0.75
C ASP A 100 -3.47 -8.99 -2.01
N ASP A 101 -4.09 -7.87 -2.33
CA ASP A 101 -3.85 -7.12 -3.57
C ASP A 101 -2.62 -6.23 -3.42
N PHE A 102 -1.45 -6.78 -3.74
CA PHE A 102 -0.17 -6.09 -3.62
C PHE A 102 0.13 -5.15 -4.80
N ASP A 103 -0.63 -5.20 -5.90
CA ASP A 103 -0.41 -4.36 -7.08
C ASP A 103 -0.40 -2.86 -6.75
N ARG A 104 -1.32 -2.43 -5.87
CA ARG A 104 -1.39 -1.04 -5.44
C ARG A 104 -0.31 -0.66 -4.45
N LEU A 105 0.23 -1.62 -3.72
CA LEU A 105 1.31 -1.41 -2.77
C LEU A 105 2.68 -1.37 -3.46
N ASP A 106 2.85 -2.07 -4.57
CA ASP A 106 4.14 -2.20 -5.26
C ASP A 106 4.71 -0.85 -5.72
N ASP A 107 3.87 0.13 -5.99
CA ASP A 107 4.32 1.51 -6.27
C ASP A 107 5.01 2.15 -5.06
N TYR A 108 4.63 1.79 -3.83
CA TYR A 108 5.05 2.42 -2.59
C TYR A 108 5.88 1.52 -1.67
N MET A 109 5.71 0.21 -1.78
CA MET A 109 6.24 -0.76 -0.83
C MET A 109 6.92 -1.95 -1.52
N ILE A 110 7.71 -2.68 -0.75
CA ILE A 110 8.28 -3.98 -1.12
C ILE A 110 7.82 -5.03 -0.12
N TYR A 111 7.50 -6.21 -0.60
CA TYR A 111 7.21 -7.36 0.25
C TYR A 111 8.46 -7.79 1.02
N VAL A 112 8.31 -8.13 2.30
CA VAL A 112 9.41 -8.58 3.17
C VAL A 112 9.23 -10.05 3.54
N SER A 113 8.10 -10.41 4.15
CA SER A 113 7.87 -11.77 4.66
C SER A 113 6.40 -12.03 4.97
N SER A 114 6.04 -13.31 5.13
CA SER A 114 4.77 -13.74 5.70
C SER A 114 4.98 -14.96 6.60
N ASP A 115 4.05 -15.21 7.52
CA ASP A 115 4.06 -16.39 8.38
C ASP A 115 3.51 -17.63 7.69
N LYS A 116 2.63 -17.45 6.72
CA LYS A 116 2.03 -18.50 5.90
C LYS A 116 1.90 -18.02 4.45
N GLY A 117 1.84 -18.98 3.52
CA GLY A 117 1.66 -18.71 2.10
C GLY A 117 2.95 -18.28 1.39
N ASP A 118 2.82 -18.14 0.10
CA ASP A 118 3.91 -17.75 -0.80
C ASP A 118 3.56 -16.44 -1.49
N TYR A 119 4.46 -15.47 -1.44
CA TYR A 119 4.38 -14.31 -2.31
C TYR A 119 4.67 -14.72 -3.75
N ARG A 120 3.72 -14.47 -4.64
CA ARG A 120 3.89 -14.70 -6.07
C ARG A 120 3.71 -13.39 -6.81
N ALA A 121 4.83 -12.77 -7.17
CA ALA A 121 4.86 -11.69 -8.15
C ALA A 121 4.83 -12.32 -9.56
N GLU A 122 3.65 -12.50 -10.11
CA GLU A 122 3.49 -12.78 -11.54
C GLU A 122 3.45 -11.43 -12.28
N ALA A 123 3.95 -11.37 -13.52
CA ALA A 123 4.07 -10.12 -14.30
C ALA A 123 2.71 -9.39 -14.54
N THR A 124 1.61 -10.04 -14.23
CA THR A 124 0.24 -9.54 -14.39
C THR A 124 -0.61 -9.63 -13.13
N ASP A 125 -0.10 -10.18 -12.01
CA ASP A 125 -0.89 -10.44 -10.81
C ASP A 125 0.03 -10.45 -9.57
N ASN A 126 0.38 -9.25 -9.13
CA ASN A 126 1.24 -9.06 -7.95
C ASN A 126 0.40 -9.19 -6.67
N LYS A 127 0.15 -10.43 -6.21
CA LYS A 127 -0.66 -10.75 -5.03
C LYS A 127 0.09 -11.61 -4.05
N ILE A 128 -0.14 -11.35 -2.76
CA ILE A 128 0.26 -12.28 -1.69
C ILE A 128 -0.87 -13.30 -1.53
N LYS A 129 -0.58 -14.58 -1.78
CA LYS A 129 -1.58 -15.66 -1.79
C LYS A 129 -1.36 -16.58 -0.59
N PHE A 130 -2.43 -16.83 0.16
CA PHE A 130 -2.44 -17.75 1.29
C PHE A 130 -3.45 -18.88 1.04
N GLY A 131 -3.00 -20.13 1.13
CA GLY A 131 -3.88 -21.30 1.13
C GLY A 131 -4.14 -21.75 2.56
N LEU A 132 -5.41 -21.70 3.00
CA LEU A 132 -5.78 -21.99 4.39
C LEU A 132 -6.32 -23.40 4.59
N GLY A 133 -6.77 -24.07 3.52
CA GLY A 133 -7.45 -25.35 3.61
C GLY A 133 -8.94 -25.20 3.87
N GLY A 134 -9.57 -26.21 4.47
CA GLY A 134 -10.97 -26.15 4.90
C GLY A 134 -11.08 -25.49 6.27
N LEU A 135 -12.19 -24.78 6.51
CA LEU A 135 -12.56 -24.19 7.80
C LEU A 135 -13.86 -24.83 8.28
N ASP A 136 -13.85 -25.44 9.45
CA ASP A 136 -15.05 -25.92 10.11
C ASP A 136 -15.94 -24.75 10.58
N PRO A 137 -17.24 -24.97 10.90
CA PRO A 137 -18.10 -23.93 11.44
C PRO A 137 -17.44 -23.19 12.62
N ASP A 138 -17.55 -21.86 12.63
CA ASP A 138 -16.94 -20.96 13.61
C ASP A 138 -15.40 -20.97 13.64
N GLU A 139 -14.72 -21.82 12.87
CA GLU A 139 -13.26 -21.84 12.80
C GLU A 139 -12.73 -20.55 12.18
N SER A 140 -11.59 -20.10 12.69
CA SER A 140 -10.90 -18.94 12.15
C SER A 140 -9.39 -19.17 12.03
N VAL A 141 -8.81 -18.69 10.95
CA VAL A 141 -7.36 -18.70 10.71
C VAL A 141 -6.88 -17.27 10.57
N THR A 142 -5.75 -16.97 11.20
CA THR A 142 -5.07 -15.68 11.08
C THR A 142 -3.73 -15.88 10.39
N VAL A 143 -3.42 -15.01 9.45
CA VAL A 143 -2.13 -14.93 8.76
C VAL A 143 -1.56 -13.52 8.90
N TYR A 144 -0.25 -13.41 8.86
CA TYR A 144 0.47 -12.15 8.95
C TYR A 144 1.42 -12.00 7.79
N PHE A 145 1.61 -10.76 7.35
CA PHE A 145 2.70 -10.42 6.44
C PHE A 145 3.29 -9.05 6.76
N VAL A 146 4.49 -8.82 6.27
CA VAL A 146 5.24 -7.59 6.44
C VAL A 146 5.61 -7.05 5.07
N ALA A 147 5.35 -5.77 4.86
CA ALA A 147 5.86 -5.00 3.74
C ALA A 147 6.64 -3.80 4.28
N ARG A 148 7.54 -3.24 3.47
CA ARG A 148 8.37 -2.11 3.84
C ARG A 148 8.20 -1.00 2.82
N PHE A 149 8.03 0.23 3.27
CA PHE A 149 8.02 1.37 2.37
C PHE A 149 9.33 1.49 1.59
N LYS A 150 9.25 1.92 0.34
CA LYS A 150 10.40 2.26 -0.48
C LYS A 150 11.20 3.40 0.13
N ALA A 151 12.37 3.67 -0.44
CA ALA A 151 13.20 4.79 0.00
C ALA A 151 12.49 6.13 -0.27
N GLU A 152 12.86 7.16 0.50
CA GLU A 152 12.25 8.49 0.42
C GLU A 152 12.23 9.07 -1.00
N SER A 153 13.30 8.85 -1.78
CA SER A 153 13.42 9.32 -3.16
C SER A 153 12.45 8.65 -4.16
N GLU A 154 11.86 7.52 -3.79
CA GLU A 154 10.93 6.75 -4.62
C GLU A 154 9.46 7.01 -4.26
N LEU A 155 9.21 7.75 -3.18
CA LEU A 155 7.86 8.06 -2.70
C LEU A 155 7.45 9.49 -3.11
N PRO A 156 6.16 9.77 -3.29
CA PRO A 156 5.67 11.14 -3.50
C PRO A 156 5.99 12.05 -2.31
N VAL A 157 6.32 13.31 -2.58
CA VAL A 157 6.54 14.32 -1.53
C VAL A 157 5.23 14.60 -0.79
N GLY A 158 5.30 14.67 0.53
CA GLY A 158 4.16 14.92 1.41
C GLY A 158 3.60 13.65 2.02
N THR A 159 2.37 13.74 2.51
CA THR A 159 1.66 12.60 3.09
C THR A 159 0.82 11.93 2.02
N THR A 160 1.06 10.63 1.83
CA THR A 160 0.30 9.77 0.92
C THR A 160 -0.38 8.66 1.71
N CYS A 161 -1.70 8.56 1.60
CA CYS A 161 -2.48 7.48 2.21
C CYS A 161 -2.81 6.41 1.16
N ILE A 162 -2.64 5.16 1.53
CA ILE A 162 -2.76 3.99 0.66
C ILE A 162 -3.79 3.06 1.27
N THR A 163 -4.70 2.55 0.45
CA THR A 163 -5.67 1.52 0.85
C THR A 163 -5.26 0.20 0.22
N ASN A 164 -5.02 -0.79 1.05
CA ASN A 164 -4.71 -2.16 0.64
C ASN A 164 -5.92 -3.07 0.89
N ALA A 165 -6.36 -3.78 -0.14
CA ALA A 165 -7.49 -4.69 -0.10
C ALA A 165 -7.03 -6.16 -0.04
N ALA A 166 -7.83 -6.99 0.59
CA ALA A 166 -7.69 -8.43 0.58
C ALA A 166 -9.04 -9.09 0.27
N HIS A 167 -8.97 -10.28 -0.32
CA HIS A 167 -10.13 -11.06 -0.72
C HIS A 167 -9.97 -12.50 -0.25
N ALA A 168 -10.86 -12.95 0.62
CA ALA A 168 -10.99 -14.35 1.04
C ALA A 168 -12.06 -15.03 0.20
N TYR A 169 -11.81 -16.27 -0.23
CA TYR A 169 -12.75 -17.00 -1.08
C TYR A 169 -12.57 -18.51 -1.00
N SER A 170 -13.63 -19.23 -1.32
CA SER A 170 -13.62 -20.64 -1.67
C SER A 170 -14.29 -20.82 -3.03
N HIS A 171 -13.59 -21.47 -3.97
CA HIS A 171 -14.19 -21.79 -5.27
C HIS A 171 -15.10 -23.00 -5.22
N SER A 172 -14.89 -23.92 -4.26
CA SER A 172 -15.73 -25.12 -4.11
C SER A 172 -17.10 -24.78 -3.58
N ASP A 173 -17.20 -23.77 -2.70
CA ASP A 173 -18.43 -23.42 -2.01
C ASP A 173 -19.04 -22.11 -2.52
N ASP A 174 -18.40 -21.47 -3.51
CA ASP A 174 -18.81 -20.19 -4.15
C ASP A 174 -19.08 -19.08 -3.13
N VAL A 175 -18.21 -18.97 -2.14
CA VAL A 175 -18.29 -17.98 -1.05
C VAL A 175 -17.07 -17.09 -1.06
N SER A 176 -17.28 -15.83 -0.71
CA SER A 176 -16.17 -14.86 -0.62
C SER A 176 -16.52 -13.68 0.27
N ASP A 177 -15.48 -13.06 0.82
CA ASP A 177 -15.54 -11.78 1.51
C ASP A 177 -14.29 -10.95 1.23
N SER A 178 -14.39 -9.63 1.37
CA SER A 178 -13.31 -8.69 1.10
C SER A 178 -13.25 -7.62 2.18
N ASP A 179 -12.04 -7.26 2.56
CA ASP A 179 -11.78 -6.18 3.51
C ASP A 179 -10.53 -5.40 3.13
N TYR A 180 -10.37 -4.21 3.68
CA TYR A 180 -9.28 -3.31 3.37
C TYR A 180 -8.73 -2.62 4.62
N ALA A 181 -7.47 -2.20 4.55
CA ALA A 181 -6.84 -1.37 5.56
C ALA A 181 -6.20 -0.15 4.89
N THR A 182 -6.40 1.02 5.47
CA THR A 182 -5.79 2.29 5.03
C THR A 182 -4.68 2.68 6.00
N PHE A 183 -3.58 3.20 5.48
CA PHE A 183 -2.44 3.71 6.24
C PHE A 183 -1.69 4.75 5.43
N CYS A 184 -0.91 5.61 6.10
CA CYS A 184 -0.29 6.77 5.47
C CYS A 184 1.23 6.77 5.66
N VAL A 185 1.97 7.18 4.62
CA VAL A 185 3.41 7.44 4.68
C VAL A 185 3.67 8.92 4.45
N LYS A 186 4.69 9.47 5.12
CA LYS A 186 5.13 10.84 4.92
C LYS A 186 6.58 10.87 4.44
N ALA A 187 6.80 11.40 3.23
CA ALA A 187 8.11 11.63 2.64
C ALA A 187 8.35 13.13 2.46
N ASP A 188 9.38 13.67 3.08
CA ASP A 188 9.64 15.11 3.07
C ASP A 188 10.66 15.53 1.99
N HIS A 189 11.33 14.57 1.32
CA HIS A 189 12.40 14.78 0.32
C HIS A 189 13.25 15.98 0.73
N GLY A 190 13.97 15.84 1.83
CA GLY A 190 14.61 16.91 2.56
C GLY A 190 14.95 18.09 1.66
N LYS A 191 14.32 19.24 1.89
CA LYS A 191 14.88 20.48 1.33
C LYS A 191 16.35 20.38 1.61
N ILE A 192 17.17 20.18 0.57
CA ILE A 192 18.60 20.40 0.70
C ILE A 192 18.67 21.85 1.16
N ILE A 193 18.71 22.04 2.48
CA ILE A 193 19.24 23.26 3.02
C ILE A 193 20.68 23.15 2.57
N THR A 194 20.96 23.67 1.38
CA THR A 194 22.28 24.16 1.10
C THR A 194 22.49 25.18 2.21
N LYS A 195 23.08 24.73 3.33
CA LYS A 195 23.74 25.62 4.24
C LYS A 195 24.65 26.36 3.29
N SER A 196 24.24 27.57 2.92
CA SER A 196 25.17 28.52 2.37
C SER A 196 26.23 28.58 3.48
N THR A 197 27.32 27.86 3.27
CA THR A 197 28.53 28.12 4.07
C THR A 197 28.65 29.62 3.97
N PRO A 198 28.55 30.35 5.11
CA PRO A 198 28.83 31.78 5.06
C PRO A 198 30.12 31.86 4.28
N ALA A 199 30.13 32.70 3.26
CA ALA A 199 31.32 32.90 2.45
C ALA A 199 32.40 33.39 3.41
N THR A 200 33.10 32.47 4.07
CA THR A 200 34.34 32.69 4.79
C THR A 200 35.48 32.75 3.79
N GLY A 201 35.17 33.19 2.57
CA GLY A 201 36.15 33.67 1.64
C GLY A 201 36.62 34.99 2.20
N PHE A 202 37.75 35.01 2.88
CA PHE A 202 38.53 36.21 2.93
C PHE A 202 38.76 36.61 1.45
N ASP A 203 38.15 37.74 1.11
CA ASP A 203 38.36 38.31 -0.23
C ASP A 203 39.87 38.45 -0.43
N LEU A 204 40.40 37.93 -1.53
CA LEU A 204 41.82 37.97 -1.86
C LEU A 204 42.38 39.40 -1.75
N SER A 205 41.54 40.42 -1.94
CA SER A 205 41.82 41.82 -1.75
C SER A 205 42.11 42.19 -0.28
N THR A 206 41.49 41.55 0.70
CA THR A 206 41.73 41.78 2.11
C THR A 206 43.03 41.12 2.60
N ILE A 207 43.41 39.96 2.02
CA ILE A 207 44.70 39.31 2.29
C ILE A 207 45.87 40.15 1.71
N LEU A 208 45.73 40.63 0.49
CA LEU A 208 46.74 41.50 -0.15
C LEU A 208 46.89 42.84 0.60
N ALA A 209 45.82 43.41 1.15
CA ALA A 209 45.89 44.64 1.92
C ALA A 209 46.62 44.44 3.28
N LEU A 210 46.43 43.30 3.93
CA LEU A 210 47.11 42.94 5.17
C LEU A 210 48.61 42.70 4.94
N GLU A 211 49.01 42.06 3.86
CA GLU A 211 50.45 41.88 3.52
C GLU A 211 51.11 43.21 3.16
N ALA A 212 50.44 44.10 2.41
CA ALA A 212 50.99 45.42 2.07
C ALA A 212 51.25 46.28 3.31
N LEU A 213 50.39 46.25 4.31
CA LEU A 213 50.54 46.94 5.60
C LEU A 213 51.73 46.38 6.42
N ALA A 214 51.96 45.06 6.39
CA ALA A 214 53.10 44.44 7.06
C ALA A 214 54.45 44.85 6.45
N PHE A 215 54.53 44.93 5.14
CA PHE A 215 55.76 45.39 4.46
C PHE A 215 56.07 46.86 4.69
N VAL A 216 55.08 47.74 4.71
CA VAL A 216 55.28 49.17 5.05
C VAL A 216 55.73 49.35 6.50
N GLY A 217 55.14 48.58 7.42
CA GLY A 217 55.55 48.62 8.84
C GLY A 217 57.01 48.17 9.10
N LEU A 218 57.41 47.08 8.46
CA LEU A 218 58.80 46.58 8.55
C LEU A 218 59.83 47.51 7.88
N GLY A 219 59.49 48.12 6.75
CA GLY A 219 60.33 49.12 6.05
C GLY A 219 60.58 50.36 6.92
N ALA A 220 59.56 50.88 7.61
CA ALA A 220 59.66 52.04 8.47
C ALA A 220 60.55 51.76 9.71
N LEU A 221 60.48 50.55 10.29
CA LEU A 221 61.36 50.13 11.39
C LEU A 221 62.81 49.97 10.97
N ALA A 222 63.10 49.47 9.75
CA ALA A 222 64.44 49.33 9.25
C ALA A 222 65.13 50.70 8.98
N LEU A 223 64.41 51.68 8.42
CA LEU A 223 64.89 53.05 8.22
C LEU A 223 65.13 53.77 9.55
N LYS A 224 64.36 53.53 10.59
CA LYS A 224 64.59 54.15 11.91
C LYS A 224 65.82 53.56 12.60
N LYS A 225 66.13 52.29 12.39
CA LYS A 225 67.32 51.63 12.93
C LYS A 225 68.62 52.07 12.21
N ALA A 226 68.54 52.29 10.91
CA ALA A 226 69.66 52.77 10.11
C ALA A 226 70.07 54.20 10.50
N LYS A 227 69.14 55.10 10.82
CA LYS A 227 69.45 56.48 11.28
C LYS A 227 70.04 56.54 12.69
N SER A 228 69.94 55.49 13.51
CA SER A 228 70.50 55.44 14.87
C SER A 228 71.98 54.98 14.90
N ILE A 229 72.52 54.47 13.78
CA ILE A 229 73.94 53.98 13.67
C ILE A 229 74.86 55.02 13.14
N THR A 230 74.40 56.17 12.62
CA THR A 230 75.17 57.25 12.04
C THR A 230 75.25 58.48 12.90
N LYS A 231 75.25 58.32 14.23
CA LYS A 231 75.54 59.36 15.21
C LYS A 231 76.66 58.94 16.13
#